data_98ed67519584f0658f3e2b6749ded9c6
#
_entry.id   98ed67519584f0658f3e2b6749ded9c6
#
_cell.length_a   1.000
_cell.length_b   1.000
_cell.length_c   1.000
_cell.angle_alpha   90.00
_cell.angle_beta   90.00
_cell.angle_gamma   90.00
#
_symmetry.space_group_name_H-M   'P 1'
#
loop_
_entity.id
_entity.type
_entity.pdbx_description
1 polymer ?
#
loop_
_entity_poly.entity_id
_entity_poly.type
_entity_poly.pdbx_seq_one_letter_code
_entity_poly.pdbx_strand_id
1 'polypeptide(L)'
;LTTPNGLGLEDNPTRQLIDEFGAKISIHLLLNTVITRHCEIIKAYAGHFIQAHRQGIEHAKTVYSVPITGHADITISSSYPADIEYWQGLKGLFSAALATKQGGGILETTPCPEGVSVMHPQWIEYLQYDTATLKDFLTQGKVEDHVAFGLALNVAHIREHHPVFLIS
;
A
#
# COMPACT_ATOMS: atom_id res chain seq x y z
N LEU A 1 -4.99 -14.15 -5.29
CA LEU A 1 -4.60 -13.52 -4.03
C LEU A 1 -4.93 -12.04 -4.12
N THR A 2 -6.06 -11.64 -3.56
CA THR A 2 -6.35 -10.23 -3.37
C THR A 2 -5.47 -9.72 -2.24
N THR A 3 -4.59 -8.77 -2.53
CA THR A 3 -3.84 -8.10 -1.47
C THR A 3 -4.82 -7.35 -0.57
N PRO A 4 -4.65 -7.40 0.75
CA PRO A 4 -5.59 -6.75 1.69
C PRO A 4 -5.77 -5.25 1.43
N ASN A 5 -4.72 -4.59 0.94
CA ASN A 5 -4.71 -3.17 0.63
C ASN A 5 -5.16 -2.83 -0.81
N GLY A 6 -5.49 -3.83 -1.62
CA GLY A 6 -5.89 -3.64 -3.02
C GLY A 6 -4.78 -3.15 -3.95
N LEU A 7 -3.50 -3.25 -3.54
CA LEU A 7 -2.36 -2.84 -4.36
C LEU A 7 -2.36 -3.61 -5.70
N GLY A 8 -2.21 -2.89 -6.80
CA GLY A 8 -2.26 -3.44 -8.16
C GLY A 8 -3.68 -3.69 -8.70
N LEU A 9 -4.73 -3.49 -7.90
CA LEU A 9 -6.12 -3.60 -8.33
C LEU A 9 -6.70 -2.21 -8.59
N GLU A 10 -7.14 -1.96 -9.80
CA GLU A 10 -7.79 -0.69 -10.15
C GLU A 10 -9.23 -0.60 -9.64
N ASP A 11 -9.88 -1.75 -9.47
CA ASP A 11 -11.21 -1.86 -8.91
C ASP A 11 -11.15 -2.57 -7.55
N ASN A 12 -11.15 -1.78 -6.50
CA ASN A 12 -11.15 -2.24 -5.11
C ASN A 12 -12.20 -1.47 -4.31
N PRO A 13 -12.64 -1.97 -3.13
CA PRO A 13 -13.72 -1.34 -2.36
C PRO A 13 -13.47 0.13 -2.02
N THR A 14 -12.22 0.51 -1.74
CA THR A 14 -11.87 1.91 -1.47
C THR A 14 -12.05 2.78 -2.72
N ARG A 15 -11.64 2.29 -3.88
CA ARG A 15 -11.82 3.00 -5.14
C ARG A 15 -13.29 3.13 -5.52
N GLN A 16 -14.08 2.09 -5.33
CA GLN A 16 -15.53 2.14 -5.55
C GLN A 16 -16.19 3.20 -4.68
N LEU A 17 -15.84 3.25 -3.39
CA LEU A 17 -16.35 4.28 -2.47
C LEU A 17 -15.95 5.70 -2.91
N ILE A 18 -14.72 5.91 -3.38
CA ILE A 18 -14.28 7.19 -3.92
C ILE A 18 -15.09 7.58 -5.16
N ASP A 19 -15.34 6.64 -6.06
CA ASP A 19 -16.11 6.90 -7.27
C ASP A 19 -17.59 7.23 -6.95
N GLU A 20 -18.20 6.50 -6.00
CA GLU A 20 -19.56 6.75 -5.50
C GLU A 20 -19.66 8.13 -4.81
N PHE A 21 -18.68 8.47 -3.99
CA PHE A 21 -18.66 9.77 -3.30
C PHE A 21 -18.44 10.90 -4.31
N GLY A 22 -17.51 10.73 -5.24
CA GLY A 22 -17.24 11.69 -6.32
C GLY A 22 -18.46 11.95 -7.21
N ALA A 23 -19.32 10.94 -7.40
CA ALA A 23 -20.56 11.10 -8.16
C ALA A 23 -21.62 11.96 -7.43
N LYS A 24 -21.50 12.13 -6.11
CA LYS A 24 -22.42 12.96 -5.29
C LYS A 24 -21.99 14.41 -5.18
N ILE A 25 -20.78 14.73 -5.61
CA ILE A 25 -20.23 16.09 -5.62
C ILE A 25 -19.94 16.54 -7.05
N SER A 26 -20.00 17.84 -7.30
CA SER A 26 -19.75 18.39 -8.63
C SER A 26 -18.25 18.48 -8.92
N ILE A 27 -17.68 17.40 -9.43
CA ILE A 27 -16.30 17.42 -9.94
C ILE A 27 -16.35 17.77 -11.43
N HIS A 28 -16.00 19.01 -11.76
CA HIS A 28 -16.08 19.52 -13.13
C HIS A 28 -14.97 18.98 -14.03
N LEU A 29 -13.79 18.77 -13.49
CA LEU A 29 -12.62 18.33 -14.23
C LEU A 29 -11.65 17.61 -13.28
N LEU A 30 -11.11 16.47 -13.70
CA LEU A 30 -9.92 15.86 -13.14
C LEU A 30 -8.78 16.06 -14.12
N LEU A 31 -7.65 16.57 -13.64
CA LEU A 31 -6.36 16.51 -14.32
C LEU A 31 -5.49 15.48 -13.58
N ASN A 32 -5.08 14.44 -14.28
CA ASN A 32 -4.22 13.39 -13.75
C ASN A 32 -2.95 13.26 -14.60
N THR A 33 -1.81 13.00 -13.98
CA THR A 33 -0.53 12.86 -14.68
C THR A 33 0.14 11.54 -14.34
N VAL A 34 0.82 10.96 -15.32
CA VAL A 34 1.78 9.87 -15.14
C VAL A 34 3.17 10.49 -15.24
N ILE A 35 4.00 10.26 -14.22
CA ILE A 35 5.33 10.88 -14.08
C ILE A 35 6.44 9.82 -14.07
N THR A 36 7.67 10.22 -14.37
CA THR A 36 8.87 9.40 -14.15
C THR A 36 9.27 9.41 -12.67
N ARG A 37 10.23 8.55 -12.29
CA ARG A 37 10.89 8.61 -10.97
C ARG A 37 11.60 9.95 -10.69
N HIS A 38 11.84 10.76 -11.70
CA HIS A 38 12.45 12.09 -11.60
C HIS A 38 11.41 13.23 -11.65
N CYS A 39 10.11 12.87 -11.43
CA CYS A 39 8.98 13.81 -11.46
C CYS A 39 8.73 14.49 -12.82
N GLU A 40 9.26 13.95 -13.92
CA GLU A 40 8.97 14.44 -15.26
C GLU A 40 7.61 13.90 -15.75
N ILE A 41 6.76 14.75 -16.29
CA ILE A 41 5.45 14.35 -16.80
C ILE A 41 5.61 13.56 -18.10
N ILE A 42 5.24 12.30 -18.10
CA ILE A 42 5.19 11.45 -19.28
C ILE A 42 3.90 11.72 -20.06
N LYS A 43 2.77 11.78 -19.34
CA LYS A 43 1.45 11.93 -19.92
C LYS A 43 0.50 12.62 -18.95
N ALA A 44 -0.41 13.43 -19.49
CA ALA A 44 -1.52 14.02 -18.75
C ALA A 44 -2.85 13.56 -19.33
N TYR A 45 -3.83 13.35 -18.45
CA TYR A 45 -5.21 13.00 -18.78
C TYR A 45 -6.14 13.99 -18.10
N ALA A 46 -7.06 14.55 -18.84
CA ALA A 46 -8.03 15.50 -18.34
C ALA A 46 -9.45 15.14 -18.77
N GLY A 47 -10.42 15.33 -17.91
CA GLY A 47 -11.83 15.07 -18.23
C GLY A 47 -12.64 14.57 -17.03
N HIS A 48 -13.60 13.71 -17.30
CA HIS A 48 -14.45 13.11 -16.28
C HIS A 48 -13.58 12.36 -15.23
N PHE A 49 -13.84 12.60 -13.95
CA PHE A 49 -12.96 12.17 -12.85
C PHE A 49 -12.69 10.65 -12.81
N ILE A 50 -13.67 9.81 -13.17
CA ILE A 50 -13.47 8.36 -13.28
C ILE A 50 -12.67 8.03 -14.54
N GLN A 51 -13.06 8.55 -15.70
CA GLN A 51 -12.46 8.17 -16.98
C GLN A 51 -10.99 8.63 -17.08
N ALA A 52 -10.71 9.88 -16.72
CA ALA A 52 -9.34 10.38 -16.72
C ALA A 52 -8.42 9.61 -15.76
N HIS A 53 -8.95 9.21 -14.60
CA HIS A 53 -8.22 8.37 -13.65
C HIS A 53 -7.93 6.97 -14.24
N ARG A 54 -8.94 6.29 -14.83
CA ARG A 54 -8.76 4.96 -15.42
C ARG A 54 -7.77 4.97 -16.58
N GLN A 55 -7.82 5.96 -17.46
CA GLN A 55 -6.84 6.11 -18.53
C GLN A 55 -5.43 6.34 -18.00
N GLY A 56 -5.30 7.12 -16.91
CA GLY A 56 -4.03 7.30 -16.22
C GLY A 56 -3.48 5.99 -15.66
N ILE A 57 -4.32 5.14 -15.06
CA ILE A 57 -3.92 3.81 -14.55
C ILE A 57 -3.38 2.93 -15.69
N GLU A 58 -4.10 2.82 -16.80
CA GLU A 58 -3.65 2.00 -17.93
C GLU A 58 -2.28 2.43 -18.44
N HIS A 59 -2.03 3.72 -18.52
CA HIS A 59 -0.71 4.20 -18.88
C HIS A 59 0.33 3.95 -17.78
N ALA A 60 -0.01 4.18 -16.51
CA ALA A 60 0.88 3.93 -15.38
C ALA A 60 1.33 2.47 -15.32
N LYS A 61 0.46 1.52 -15.65
CA LYS A 61 0.82 0.10 -15.77
C LYS A 61 1.95 -0.11 -16.78
N THR A 62 1.95 0.59 -17.90
CA THR A 62 3.03 0.45 -18.92
C THR A 62 4.36 1.05 -18.45
N VAL A 63 4.34 1.98 -17.52
CA VAL A 63 5.53 2.68 -17.01
C VAL A 63 6.10 2.00 -15.77
N TYR A 64 5.23 1.56 -14.85
CA TYR A 64 5.63 1.12 -13.51
C TYR A 64 5.54 -0.39 -13.30
N SER A 65 4.75 -1.13 -14.11
CA SER A 65 4.64 -2.56 -13.90
C SER A 65 5.91 -3.28 -14.37
N VAL A 66 6.43 -4.14 -13.51
CA VAL A 66 7.56 -5.00 -13.83
C VAL A 66 7.04 -6.44 -13.90
N PRO A 67 7.14 -7.10 -15.06
CA PRO A 67 6.75 -8.50 -15.17
C PRO A 67 7.70 -9.37 -14.36
N ILE A 68 7.15 -10.30 -13.59
CA ILE A 68 7.91 -11.34 -12.88
C ILE A 68 7.61 -12.70 -13.49
N THR A 69 8.62 -13.55 -13.62
CA THR A 69 8.49 -14.89 -14.22
C THR A 69 7.92 -15.92 -13.25
N GLY A 70 7.77 -15.55 -11.98
CA GLY A 70 7.23 -16.40 -10.91
C GLY A 70 7.48 -15.75 -9.55
N HIS A 71 6.84 -16.29 -8.51
CA HIS A 71 7.03 -15.81 -7.16
C HIS A 71 8.33 -16.38 -6.57
N ALA A 72 9.06 -15.55 -5.85
CA ALA A 72 10.34 -15.91 -5.23
C ALA A 72 10.15 -16.66 -3.90
N ASP A 73 11.13 -17.53 -3.56
CA ASP A 73 11.22 -18.13 -2.22
C ASP A 73 11.60 -17.10 -1.16
N ILE A 74 12.46 -16.14 -1.54
CA ILE A 74 12.92 -15.05 -0.71
C ILE A 74 12.93 -13.79 -1.57
N THR A 75 12.32 -12.72 -1.07
CA THR A 75 12.37 -11.40 -1.68
C THR A 75 13.13 -10.43 -0.80
N ILE A 76 14.12 -9.75 -1.35
CA ILE A 76 14.81 -8.65 -0.69
C ILE A 76 14.24 -7.35 -1.24
N SER A 77 13.75 -6.50 -0.36
CA SER A 77 13.11 -5.22 -0.69
C SER A 77 13.87 -4.06 -0.07
N SER A 78 13.88 -2.93 -0.76
CA SER A 78 14.29 -1.64 -0.21
C SER A 78 13.14 -0.66 -0.32
N SER A 79 12.89 0.10 0.72
CA SER A 79 11.83 1.12 0.73
C SER A 79 12.27 2.47 0.15
N TYR A 80 13.54 2.63 -0.23
CA TYR A 80 14.03 3.88 -0.82
C TYR A 80 13.20 4.31 -2.06
N PRO A 81 12.79 5.59 -2.17
CA PRO A 81 13.10 6.74 -1.31
C PRO A 81 12.06 7.01 -0.20
N ALA A 82 11.19 6.05 0.12
CA ALA A 82 10.15 6.17 1.16
C ALA A 82 10.62 5.59 2.51
N ASP A 83 11.89 5.79 2.86
CA ASP A 83 12.60 5.13 3.96
C ASP A 83 12.90 6.07 5.15
N ILE A 84 12.17 7.19 5.25
CA ILE A 84 12.34 8.16 6.33
C ILE A 84 11.83 7.61 7.67
N GLU A 85 10.66 6.98 7.65
CA GLU A 85 10.04 6.28 8.77
C GLU A 85 9.44 4.95 8.30
N TYR A 86 9.24 3.98 9.19
CA TYR A 86 8.75 2.65 8.80
C TYR A 86 7.32 2.69 8.25
N TRP A 87 6.48 3.63 8.71
CA TRP A 87 5.15 3.87 8.12
C TRP A 87 5.20 4.04 6.60
N GLN A 88 6.15 4.81 6.11
CA GLN A 88 6.35 4.99 4.67
C GLN A 88 7.12 3.82 4.05
N GLY A 89 8.02 3.22 4.79
CA GLY A 89 8.83 2.05 4.39
C GLY A 89 7.99 0.85 3.97
N LEU A 90 6.81 0.66 4.55
CA LEU A 90 5.88 -0.41 4.19
C LEU A 90 5.54 -0.53 2.71
N LYS A 91 5.77 0.52 1.91
CA LYS A 91 5.59 0.44 0.45
C LYS A 91 6.49 -0.63 -0.16
N GLY A 92 7.70 -0.81 0.38
CA GLY A 92 8.61 -1.88 0.02
C GLY A 92 8.05 -3.26 0.39
N LEU A 93 7.56 -3.40 1.64
CA LEU A 93 6.96 -4.64 2.14
C LEU A 93 5.75 -5.08 1.31
N PHE A 94 4.84 -4.16 0.99
CA PHE A 94 3.66 -4.48 0.19
C PHE A 94 4.01 -4.95 -1.22
N SER A 95 4.98 -4.32 -1.84
CA SER A 95 5.47 -4.72 -3.16
C SER A 95 6.16 -6.08 -3.11
N ALA A 96 6.97 -6.33 -2.08
CA ALA A 96 7.66 -7.61 -1.87
C ALA A 96 6.66 -8.75 -1.65
N ALA A 97 5.59 -8.53 -0.88
CA ALA A 97 4.57 -9.55 -0.65
C ALA A 97 3.89 -10.02 -1.95
N LEU A 98 3.74 -9.13 -2.94
CA LEU A 98 3.22 -9.50 -4.26
C LEU A 98 4.19 -10.38 -5.07
N ALA A 99 5.48 -10.28 -4.81
CA ALA A 99 6.51 -11.01 -5.55
C ALA A 99 6.96 -12.30 -4.84
N THR A 100 6.54 -12.51 -3.59
CA THR A 100 6.94 -13.64 -2.77
C THR A 100 5.87 -14.74 -2.82
N LYS A 101 6.27 -16.00 -2.96
CA LYS A 101 5.34 -17.12 -2.86
C LYS A 101 4.83 -17.28 -1.42
N GLN A 102 3.66 -17.82 -1.25
CA GLN A 102 3.12 -18.10 0.08
C GLN A 102 4.08 -18.95 0.92
N GLY A 103 4.36 -18.53 2.14
CA GLY A 103 5.36 -19.13 3.03
C GLY A 103 6.81 -18.71 2.73
N GLY A 104 7.05 -18.00 1.64
CA GLY A 104 8.37 -17.45 1.32
C GLY A 104 8.73 -16.26 2.20
N GLY A 105 10.03 -16.02 2.39
CA GLY A 105 10.56 -14.98 3.28
C GLY A 105 10.65 -13.61 2.61
N ILE A 106 10.44 -12.54 3.38
CA ILE A 106 10.67 -11.17 2.95
C ILE A 106 11.74 -10.55 3.85
N LEU A 107 12.80 -10.03 3.23
CA LEU A 107 13.82 -9.24 3.90
C LEU A 107 13.69 -7.79 3.44
N GLU A 108 13.22 -6.92 4.34
CA GLU A 108 13.05 -5.51 4.07
C GLU A 108 14.20 -4.70 4.66
N THR A 109 14.85 -3.89 3.82
CA THR A 109 15.94 -3.00 4.22
C THR A 109 15.43 -1.56 4.16
N THR A 110 15.37 -0.90 5.31
CA THR A 110 14.86 0.48 5.43
C THR A 110 15.49 1.17 6.64
N PRO A 111 16.26 2.24 6.46
CA PRO A 111 17.00 2.89 7.57
C PRO A 111 16.10 3.58 8.59
N CYS A 112 14.94 4.08 8.20
CA CYS A 112 13.93 4.70 9.06
C CYS A 112 14.51 5.67 10.12
N PRO A 113 15.27 6.71 9.77
CA PRO A 113 15.93 7.59 10.74
C PRO A 113 14.95 8.32 11.68
N GLU A 114 13.69 8.46 11.30
CA GLU A 114 12.63 9.04 12.14
C GLU A 114 11.87 7.98 12.97
N GLY A 115 12.28 6.71 12.88
CA GLY A 115 11.68 5.62 13.64
C GLY A 115 10.49 4.96 12.95
N VAL A 116 9.54 4.48 13.75
CA VAL A 116 8.45 3.63 13.27
C VAL A 116 7.31 4.46 12.66
N SER A 117 6.81 5.43 13.39
CA SER A 117 5.77 6.35 12.93
C SER A 117 5.72 7.59 13.82
N VAL A 118 5.85 8.75 13.23
CA VAL A 118 5.80 10.04 13.94
C VAL A 118 4.34 10.45 14.19
N MET A 119 3.48 10.29 13.19
CA MET A 119 2.09 10.79 13.23
C MET A 119 1.09 9.81 13.86
N HIS A 120 1.44 8.53 13.93
CA HIS A 120 0.55 7.46 14.39
C HIS A 120 1.25 6.59 15.45
N PRO A 121 1.52 7.09 16.66
CA PRO A 121 2.30 6.36 17.68
C PRO A 121 1.61 5.07 18.13
N GLN A 122 0.26 4.99 18.12
CA GLN A 122 -0.49 3.78 18.46
C GLN A 122 -0.21 2.63 17.50
N TRP A 123 0.31 2.90 16.31
CA TRP A 123 0.64 1.87 15.34
C TRP A 123 1.67 0.88 15.87
N ILE A 124 2.63 1.33 16.68
CA ILE A 124 3.65 0.47 17.30
C ILE A 124 3.01 -0.63 18.17
N GLU A 125 1.93 -0.29 18.88
CA GLU A 125 1.17 -1.26 19.67
C GLU A 125 0.43 -2.23 18.74
N TYR A 126 -0.30 -1.72 17.75
CA TYR A 126 -1.09 -2.56 16.84
C TYR A 126 -0.22 -3.54 16.03
N LEU A 127 1.02 -3.19 15.70
CA LEU A 127 1.96 -4.07 15.00
C LEU A 127 2.30 -5.36 15.76
N GLN A 128 2.03 -5.44 17.06
CA GLN A 128 2.35 -6.61 17.88
C GLN A 128 1.30 -7.73 17.74
N TYR A 129 0.13 -7.42 17.21
CA TYR A 129 -1.00 -8.32 17.16
C TYR A 129 -1.18 -9.00 15.79
N ASP A 130 -1.87 -10.14 15.80
CA ASP A 130 -2.33 -10.83 14.60
C ASP A 130 -3.67 -10.27 14.10
N THR A 131 -4.10 -10.72 12.92
CA THR A 131 -5.33 -10.23 12.31
C THR A 131 -6.58 -10.55 13.13
N ALA A 132 -6.60 -11.69 13.84
CA ALA A 132 -7.74 -12.10 14.67
C ALA A 132 -7.90 -11.16 15.86
N THR A 133 -6.81 -10.91 16.60
CA THR A 133 -6.79 -9.99 17.75
C THR A 133 -7.16 -8.56 17.35
N LEU A 134 -6.63 -8.08 16.22
CA LEU A 134 -6.97 -6.75 15.71
C LEU A 134 -8.47 -6.64 15.38
N LYS A 135 -9.05 -7.65 14.73
CA LYS A 135 -10.50 -7.67 14.46
C LYS A 135 -11.34 -7.67 15.73
N ASP A 136 -10.89 -8.37 16.77
CA ASP A 136 -11.54 -8.34 18.08
C ASP A 136 -11.50 -6.95 18.71
N PHE A 137 -10.39 -6.20 18.58
CA PHE A 137 -10.32 -4.80 19.02
C PHE A 137 -11.34 -3.92 18.33
N LEU A 138 -11.53 -4.10 17.02
CA LEU A 138 -12.55 -3.37 16.27
C LEU A 138 -13.97 -3.65 16.80
N THR A 139 -14.31 -4.94 17.02
CA THR A 139 -15.63 -5.34 17.53
C THR A 139 -15.90 -4.86 18.96
N GLN A 140 -14.84 -4.73 19.76
CA GLN A 140 -14.91 -4.26 21.15
C GLN A 140 -14.84 -2.72 21.28
N GLY A 141 -14.73 -1.97 20.16
CA GLY A 141 -14.61 -0.52 20.18
C GLY A 141 -13.30 -0.01 20.81
N LYS A 142 -12.24 -0.80 20.79
CA LYS A 142 -10.91 -0.47 21.36
C LYS A 142 -9.96 0.23 20.38
N VAL A 143 -10.43 0.55 19.18
CA VAL A 143 -9.61 1.22 18.17
C VAL A 143 -9.73 2.72 18.32
N GLU A 144 -8.63 3.37 18.64
CA GLU A 144 -8.53 4.84 18.78
C GLU A 144 -8.08 5.47 17.46
N ASP A 145 -6.99 4.96 16.86
CA ASP A 145 -6.47 5.40 15.57
C ASP A 145 -6.84 4.40 14.47
N HIS A 146 -7.91 4.69 13.75
CA HIS A 146 -8.43 3.82 12.69
C HIS A 146 -7.50 3.73 11.48
N VAL A 147 -6.66 4.75 11.23
CA VAL A 147 -5.70 4.74 10.12
C VAL A 147 -4.54 3.82 10.48
N ALA A 148 -3.96 3.99 11.67
CA ALA A 148 -2.93 3.10 12.20
C ALA A 148 -3.41 1.64 12.27
N PHE A 149 -4.63 1.44 12.75
CA PHE A 149 -5.25 0.13 12.83
C PHE A 149 -5.37 -0.55 11.46
N GLY A 150 -5.90 0.16 10.46
CA GLY A 150 -6.05 -0.39 9.11
C GLY A 150 -4.72 -0.80 8.48
N LEU A 151 -3.68 -0.01 8.72
CA LEU A 151 -2.33 -0.33 8.24
C LEU A 151 -1.71 -1.52 8.99
N ALA A 152 -1.89 -1.59 10.32
CA ALA A 152 -1.43 -2.71 11.12
C ALA A 152 -2.11 -4.03 10.71
N LEU A 153 -3.40 -3.98 10.38
CA LEU A 153 -4.14 -5.15 9.89
C LEU A 153 -3.55 -5.69 8.58
N ASN A 154 -3.13 -4.80 7.66
CA ASN A 154 -2.45 -5.20 6.43
C ASN A 154 -1.08 -5.85 6.71
N VAL A 155 -0.29 -5.27 7.63
CA VAL A 155 1.01 -5.84 8.01
C VAL A 155 0.85 -7.19 8.70
N ALA A 156 -0.12 -7.31 9.63
CA ALA A 156 -0.43 -8.56 10.30
C ALA A 156 -0.78 -9.66 9.29
N HIS A 157 -1.62 -9.34 8.31
CA HIS A 157 -1.97 -10.29 7.25
C HIS A 157 -0.74 -10.74 6.44
N ILE A 158 0.16 -9.83 6.09
CA ILE A 158 1.40 -10.22 5.39
C ILE A 158 2.26 -11.15 6.27
N ARG A 159 2.42 -10.84 7.55
CA ARG A 159 3.21 -11.64 8.49
C ARG A 159 2.62 -13.03 8.75
N GLU A 160 1.32 -13.21 8.61
CA GLU A 160 0.68 -14.52 8.69
C GLU A 160 1.00 -15.41 7.48
N HIS A 161 1.37 -14.81 6.35
CA HIS A 161 1.65 -15.51 5.11
C HIS A 161 3.13 -15.59 4.77
N HIS A 162 3.93 -14.69 5.33
CA HIS A 162 5.35 -14.55 5.04
C HIS A 162 6.15 -14.26 6.30
N PRO A 163 7.23 -15.01 6.61
CA PRO A 163 8.26 -14.54 7.53
C PRO A 163 8.83 -13.20 7.04
N VAL A 164 8.72 -12.15 7.85
CA VAL A 164 9.22 -10.81 7.53
C VAL A 164 10.37 -10.46 8.44
N PHE A 165 11.50 -10.08 7.86
CA PHE A 165 12.69 -9.63 8.54
C PHE A 165 12.98 -8.18 8.15
N LEU A 166 13.11 -7.31 9.16
CA LEU A 166 13.42 -5.90 8.99
C LEU A 166 14.88 -5.66 9.34
N ILE A 167 15.60 -4.97 8.45
CA ILE A 167 16.92 -4.41 8.69
C ILE A 167 16.80 -2.89 8.64
N SER A 168 16.96 -2.27 9.79
CA SER A 168 16.89 -0.82 9.99
C SER A 168 18.13 -0.29 10.69
#